data_f52fbfe25a7db5bd60304c4d46bf0dcf
#
_entry.id   f52fbfe25a7db5bd60304c4d46bf0dcf
#
_cell.length_a   1.000
_cell.length_b   1.000
_cell.length_c   1.000
_cell.angle_alpha   90.00
_cell.angle_beta   90.00
_cell.angle_gamma   90.00
#
_symmetry.space_group_name_H-M   'P 1'
#
loop_
_entity.id
_entity.type
_entity.pdbx_description
1 polymer ?
#
loop_
_entity_poly.entity_id
_entity_poly.type
_entity_poly.pdbx_seq_one_letter_code
_entity_poly.pdbx_strand_id
1 'polypeptide(L)'
;IAIVTLYDRHTLGKRIVRSFLRSSGYEIVDLGSLSSNEELLGAVKKYDVEILLISVLMLHSALKIESFITELKGRGFQTRVVVGGAPFNADETLWRRVKADRYGKTAAEAIDIINEITGDSR
;
A
#
# COMPACT_ATOMS: atom_id res chain seq x y z
N ILE A 1 10.33 0.19 -2.87
CA ILE A 1 8.97 -0.32 -2.62
C ILE A 1 8.87 -0.69 -1.15
N ALA A 2 7.84 -0.21 -0.50
CA ALA A 2 7.54 -0.59 0.87
C ALA A 2 6.14 -1.18 0.98
N ILE A 3 5.93 -2.05 1.96
CA ILE A 3 4.64 -2.65 2.23
C ILE A 3 4.32 -2.51 3.71
N VAL A 4 3.05 -2.22 4.03
CA VAL A 4 2.60 -1.96 5.39
C VAL A 4 1.18 -2.45 5.60
N THR A 5 0.85 -2.81 6.84
CA THR A 5 -0.52 -2.93 7.32
C THR A 5 -0.80 -1.71 8.20
N LEU A 6 -1.77 -0.87 7.82
CA LEU A 6 -2.05 0.38 8.51
C LEU A 6 -3.38 0.30 9.26
N TYR A 7 -3.37 0.66 10.56
CA TYR A 7 -4.54 0.62 11.43
C TYR A 7 -5.18 -0.77 11.55
N ASP A 8 -4.39 -1.81 11.33
CA ASP A 8 -4.86 -3.18 11.25
C ASP A 8 -3.72 -4.11 11.66
N ARG A 9 -4.03 -5.29 12.15
CA ARG A 9 -3.02 -6.28 12.55
C ARG A 9 -3.07 -7.56 11.72
N HIS A 10 -3.90 -7.59 10.69
CA HIS A 10 -4.09 -8.76 9.84
C HIS A 10 -3.03 -8.75 8.73
N THR A 11 -1.97 -9.51 8.91
CA THR A 11 -0.77 -9.42 8.07
C THR A 11 -0.66 -10.50 6.99
N LEU A 12 -1.61 -11.44 6.91
CA LEU A 12 -1.50 -12.54 5.94
C LEU A 12 -1.47 -12.05 4.50
N GLY A 13 -2.38 -11.16 4.13
CA GLY A 13 -2.42 -10.60 2.78
C GLY A 13 -1.14 -9.88 2.42
N LYS A 14 -0.62 -9.08 3.35
CA LYS A 14 0.66 -8.38 3.18
C LYS A 14 1.81 -9.36 2.94
N ARG A 15 1.86 -10.44 3.71
CA ARG A 15 2.92 -11.44 3.59
C ARG A 15 2.89 -12.17 2.25
N ILE A 16 1.70 -12.44 1.74
CA ILE A 16 1.52 -13.07 0.42
C ILE A 16 2.04 -12.13 -0.67
N VAL A 17 1.63 -10.88 -0.67
CA VAL A 17 2.08 -9.89 -1.66
C VAL A 17 3.59 -9.71 -1.59
N ARG A 18 4.15 -9.61 -0.38
CA ARG A 18 5.60 -9.50 -0.18
C ARG A 18 6.36 -10.67 -0.83
N SER A 19 5.88 -11.89 -0.61
CA SER A 19 6.52 -13.08 -1.19
C SER A 19 6.48 -13.07 -2.71
N PHE A 20 5.35 -12.68 -3.29
CA PHE A 20 5.23 -12.57 -4.75
C PHE A 20 6.18 -11.53 -5.32
N LEU A 21 6.28 -10.36 -4.69
CA LEU A 21 7.15 -9.28 -5.18
C LEU A 21 8.63 -9.67 -5.08
N ARG A 22 9.03 -10.32 -3.99
CA ARG A 22 10.41 -10.82 -3.87
C ARG A 22 10.73 -11.84 -4.93
N SER A 23 9.80 -12.76 -5.20
CA SER A 23 9.96 -13.75 -6.26
C SER A 23 10.08 -13.11 -7.64
N SER A 24 9.51 -11.93 -7.82
CA SER A 24 9.60 -11.17 -9.08
C SER A 24 10.86 -10.31 -9.15
N GLY A 25 11.73 -10.36 -8.16
CA GLY A 25 13.01 -9.64 -8.16
C GLY A 25 12.97 -8.24 -7.59
N TYR A 26 11.87 -7.83 -6.95
CA TYR A 26 11.79 -6.51 -6.32
C TYR A 26 12.39 -6.51 -4.92
N GLU A 27 13.07 -5.43 -4.57
CA GLU A 27 13.49 -5.16 -3.21
C GLU A 27 12.34 -4.47 -2.46
N ILE A 28 11.99 -5.01 -1.30
CA ILE A 28 10.83 -4.56 -0.53
C ILE A 28 11.23 -4.34 0.92
N VAL A 29 10.82 -3.18 1.44
CA VAL A 29 10.91 -2.87 2.87
C VAL A 29 9.56 -3.20 3.50
N ASP A 30 9.54 -4.13 4.44
CA ASP A 30 8.33 -4.46 5.20
C ASP A 30 8.27 -3.57 6.45
N LEU A 31 7.32 -2.65 6.46
CA LEU A 31 7.14 -1.70 7.55
C LEU A 31 6.33 -2.27 8.73
N GLY A 32 5.85 -3.50 8.61
CA GLY A 32 5.08 -4.14 9.66
C GLY A 32 3.64 -3.64 9.75
N SER A 33 3.12 -3.60 10.96
CA SER A 33 1.79 -3.06 11.25
C SER A 33 1.96 -1.76 12.01
N LEU A 34 1.43 -0.66 11.45
CA LEU A 34 1.52 0.66 12.04
C LEU A 34 0.13 1.19 12.41
N SER A 35 0.06 2.00 13.45
CA SER A 35 -1.22 2.48 14.00
C SER A 35 -1.39 3.99 13.91
N SER A 36 -0.47 4.70 13.28
CA SER A 36 -0.60 6.16 13.13
C SER A 36 -0.07 6.62 11.79
N ASN A 37 -0.66 7.73 11.32
CA ASN A 37 -0.18 8.39 10.11
C ASN A 37 1.25 8.88 10.28
N GLU A 38 1.60 9.41 11.44
CA GLU A 38 2.94 9.93 11.72
C GLU A 38 4.02 8.89 11.60
N GLU A 39 3.78 7.69 12.15
CA GLU A 39 4.73 6.58 12.04
C GLU A 39 4.97 6.21 10.58
N LEU A 40 3.89 6.13 9.79
CA LEU A 40 4.00 5.76 8.39
C LEU A 40 4.64 6.87 7.55
N LEU A 41 4.29 8.13 7.81
CA LEU A 41 4.94 9.27 7.13
C LEU A 41 6.44 9.31 7.43
N GLY A 42 6.81 9.05 8.68
CA GLY A 42 8.21 8.97 9.07
C GLY A 42 8.96 7.86 8.34
N ALA A 43 8.33 6.70 8.19
CA ALA A 43 8.92 5.57 7.47
C ALA A 43 9.06 5.86 5.96
N VAL A 44 8.06 6.48 5.35
CA VAL A 44 8.12 6.89 3.94
C VAL A 44 9.29 7.82 3.70
N LYS A 45 9.49 8.79 4.58
CA LYS A 45 10.61 9.72 4.49
C LYS A 45 11.96 9.01 4.70
N LYS A 46 12.04 8.17 5.74
CA LYS A 46 13.29 7.47 6.11
C LYS A 46 13.82 6.57 4.99
N TYR A 47 12.91 5.84 4.33
CA TYR A 47 13.27 4.89 3.29
C TYR A 47 13.11 5.43 1.88
N ASP A 48 12.75 6.70 1.74
CA ASP A 48 12.52 7.34 0.43
C ASP A 48 11.60 6.48 -0.46
N VAL A 49 10.43 6.16 0.07
CA VAL A 49 9.50 5.22 -0.56
C VAL A 49 8.86 5.83 -1.80
N GLU A 50 9.04 5.21 -2.94
CA GLU A 50 8.40 5.63 -4.20
C GLU A 50 7.05 4.99 -4.41
N ILE A 51 6.91 3.72 -4.02
CA ILE A 51 5.66 2.96 -4.11
C ILE A 51 5.37 2.35 -2.74
N LEU A 52 4.21 2.68 -2.19
CA LEU A 52 3.75 2.18 -0.91
C LEU A 52 2.53 1.29 -1.12
N LEU A 53 2.65 0.03 -0.70
CA LEU A 53 1.54 -0.91 -0.71
C LEU A 53 0.93 -0.96 0.68
N ILE A 54 -0.38 -0.69 0.78
CA ILE A 54 -1.12 -0.74 2.04
C ILE A 54 -2.13 -1.88 1.98
N SER A 55 -2.00 -2.83 2.90
CA SER A 55 -2.92 -3.96 3.03
C SER A 55 -3.72 -3.83 4.31
N VAL A 56 -5.03 -3.95 4.22
CA VAL A 56 -5.94 -3.93 5.37
C VAL A 56 -7.02 -4.99 5.22
N LEU A 57 -7.54 -5.48 6.33
CA LEU A 57 -8.64 -6.45 6.34
C LEU A 57 -9.97 -5.83 6.74
N MET A 58 -9.95 -4.80 7.57
CA MET A 58 -11.15 -4.21 8.17
C MET A 58 -11.56 -2.91 7.47
N LEU A 59 -12.87 -2.72 7.28
CA LEU A 59 -13.39 -1.54 6.60
C LEU A 59 -12.99 -0.24 7.30
N HIS A 60 -13.07 -0.18 8.63
CA HIS A 60 -12.69 1.05 9.35
C HIS A 60 -11.22 1.40 9.17
N SER A 61 -10.36 0.40 9.02
CA SER A 61 -8.95 0.63 8.72
C SER A 61 -8.78 1.20 7.31
N ALA A 62 -9.52 0.66 6.34
CA ALA A 62 -9.50 1.16 4.97
C ALA A 62 -9.95 2.63 4.90
N LEU A 63 -11.00 2.98 5.62
CA LEU A 63 -11.52 4.37 5.62
C LEU A 63 -10.52 5.37 6.19
N LYS A 64 -9.67 4.96 7.13
CA LYS A 64 -8.63 5.83 7.70
C LYS A 64 -7.48 6.12 6.74
N ILE A 65 -7.33 5.34 5.68
CA ILE A 65 -6.26 5.54 4.70
C ILE A 65 -6.36 6.90 4.02
N GLU A 66 -7.58 7.42 3.83
CA GLU A 66 -7.77 8.74 3.20
C GLU A 66 -7.02 9.84 3.95
N SER A 67 -7.09 9.86 5.29
CA SER A 67 -6.40 10.87 6.08
C SER A 67 -4.88 10.76 5.90
N PHE A 68 -4.35 9.57 5.86
CA PHE A 68 -2.92 9.35 5.61
C PHE A 68 -2.51 9.89 4.23
N ILE A 69 -3.25 9.55 3.18
CA ILE A 69 -2.93 9.99 1.82
C ILE A 69 -3.03 11.51 1.70
N THR A 70 -4.04 12.12 2.34
CA THR A 70 -4.18 13.57 2.36
C THR A 70 -2.96 14.25 2.99
N GLU A 71 -2.47 13.73 4.12
CA GLU A 71 -1.27 14.25 4.75
C GLU A 71 -0.02 14.00 3.90
N LEU A 72 0.10 12.83 3.31
CA LEU A 72 1.23 12.47 2.45
C LEU A 72 1.38 13.47 1.30
N LYS A 73 0.29 13.72 0.59
CA LYS A 73 0.26 14.65 -0.54
C LYS A 73 0.42 16.10 -0.08
N GLY A 74 -0.18 16.46 1.05
CA GLY A 74 -0.07 17.79 1.63
C GLY A 74 1.35 18.16 2.04
N ARG A 75 2.19 17.19 2.36
CA ARG A 75 3.61 17.38 2.67
C ARG A 75 4.52 17.36 1.45
N GLY A 76 3.95 17.20 0.25
CA GLY A 76 4.70 17.22 -1.01
C GLY A 76 5.33 15.90 -1.42
N PHE A 77 5.01 14.80 -0.75
CA PHE A 77 5.50 13.49 -1.16
C PHE A 77 4.85 13.07 -2.49
N GLN A 78 5.65 12.48 -3.36
CA GLN A 78 5.18 11.96 -4.65
C GLN A 78 5.02 10.43 -4.64
N THR A 79 5.02 9.84 -3.47
CA THR A 79 4.83 8.41 -3.27
C THR A 79 3.52 7.95 -3.89
N ARG A 80 3.58 6.89 -4.70
CA ARG A 80 2.37 6.25 -5.25
C ARG A 80 1.83 5.27 -4.23
N VAL A 81 0.54 5.34 -3.94
CA VAL A 81 -0.11 4.48 -2.95
C VAL A 81 -1.00 3.46 -3.65
N VAL A 82 -0.70 2.18 -3.41
CA VAL A 82 -1.49 1.06 -3.93
C VAL A 82 -2.13 0.35 -2.74
N VAL A 83 -3.43 0.21 -2.76
CA VAL A 83 -4.18 -0.42 -1.67
C VAL A 83 -4.69 -1.79 -2.06
N GLY A 84 -4.91 -2.65 -1.08
CA GLY A 84 -5.48 -3.97 -1.28
C GLY A 84 -6.03 -4.54 0.02
N GLY A 85 -6.79 -5.62 -0.12
CA GLY A 85 -7.40 -6.32 1.00
C GLY A 85 -8.91 -6.40 0.88
N ALA A 86 -9.53 -7.14 1.80
CA ALA A 86 -10.95 -7.47 1.74
C ALA A 86 -11.91 -6.28 1.54
N PRO A 87 -11.74 -5.12 2.23
CA PRO A 87 -12.66 -4.00 2.03
C PRO A 87 -12.66 -3.48 0.60
N PHE A 88 -11.51 -3.46 -0.04
CA PHE A 88 -11.37 -2.98 -1.42
C PHE A 88 -11.89 -4.02 -2.42
N ASN A 89 -11.81 -5.30 -2.11
CA ASN A 89 -12.37 -6.35 -2.94
C ASN A 89 -13.91 -6.36 -2.86
N ALA A 90 -14.48 -6.02 -1.70
CA ALA A 90 -15.91 -5.94 -1.51
C ALA A 90 -16.54 -4.72 -2.19
N ASP A 91 -15.80 -3.61 -2.24
CA ASP A 91 -16.23 -2.37 -2.90
C ASP A 91 -15.06 -1.82 -3.73
N GLU A 92 -15.08 -2.09 -5.02
CA GLU A 92 -14.00 -1.72 -5.93
C GLU A 92 -13.93 -0.22 -6.24
N THR A 93 -14.88 0.58 -5.72
CA THR A 93 -14.82 2.05 -5.82
C THR A 93 -14.14 2.67 -4.60
N LEU A 94 -13.95 1.90 -3.53
CA LEU A 94 -13.43 2.40 -2.25
C LEU A 94 -12.03 3.01 -2.39
N TRP A 95 -11.17 2.44 -3.23
CA TRP A 95 -9.81 2.95 -3.40
C TRP A 95 -9.79 4.38 -3.92
N ARG A 96 -10.78 4.77 -4.72
CA ARG A 96 -10.92 6.15 -5.21
C ARG A 96 -11.40 7.07 -4.10
N ARG A 97 -12.32 6.60 -3.26
CA ARG A 97 -12.80 7.35 -2.10
C ARG A 97 -11.69 7.71 -1.13
N VAL A 98 -10.78 6.79 -0.90
CA VAL A 98 -9.63 7.03 -0.01
C VAL A 98 -8.46 7.71 -0.71
N LYS A 99 -8.61 8.04 -1.99
CA LYS A 99 -7.62 8.76 -2.81
C LYS A 99 -6.36 7.98 -3.11
N ALA A 100 -6.41 6.65 -3.05
CA ALA A 100 -5.30 5.82 -3.48
C ALA A 100 -5.05 5.97 -4.98
N ASP A 101 -3.83 5.75 -5.41
CA ASP A 101 -3.47 5.86 -6.84
C ASP A 101 -3.93 4.64 -7.63
N ARG A 102 -3.84 3.45 -7.03
CA ARG A 102 -4.22 2.20 -7.66
C ARG A 102 -4.75 1.21 -6.60
N TYR A 103 -5.38 0.16 -7.10
CA TYR A 103 -5.93 -0.93 -6.29
C TYR A 103 -5.54 -2.27 -6.90
N GLY A 104 -5.00 -3.18 -6.09
CA GLY A 104 -4.67 -4.54 -6.49
C GLY A 104 -5.63 -5.53 -5.84
N LYS A 105 -6.38 -6.26 -6.66
CA LYS A 105 -7.33 -7.26 -6.18
C LYS A 105 -6.63 -8.50 -5.65
N THR A 106 -5.50 -8.85 -6.26
CA THR A 106 -4.70 -10.02 -5.92
C THR A 106 -3.22 -9.63 -5.87
N ALA A 107 -2.38 -10.51 -5.33
CA ALA A 107 -0.94 -10.32 -5.36
C ALA A 107 -0.40 -10.21 -6.79
N ALA A 108 -0.93 -10.99 -7.71
CA ALA A 108 -0.53 -10.93 -9.12
C ALA A 108 -0.86 -9.58 -9.74
N GLU A 109 -2.05 -9.03 -9.46
CA GLU A 109 -2.40 -7.68 -9.92
C GLU A 109 -1.49 -6.60 -9.32
N ALA A 110 -1.11 -6.75 -8.06
CA ALA A 110 -0.19 -5.81 -7.42
C ALA A 110 1.15 -5.76 -8.17
N ILE A 111 1.66 -6.91 -8.59
CA ILE A 111 2.88 -7.00 -9.40
C ILE A 111 2.71 -6.29 -10.73
N ASP A 112 1.59 -6.53 -11.42
CA ASP A 112 1.31 -5.88 -12.70
C ASP A 112 1.25 -4.35 -12.55
N ILE A 113 0.63 -3.87 -11.48
CA ILE A 113 0.54 -2.44 -11.18
C ILE A 113 1.93 -1.85 -10.95
N ILE A 114 2.77 -2.54 -10.18
CA ILE A 114 4.13 -2.08 -9.91
C ILE A 114 4.95 -2.05 -11.20
N ASN A 115 4.81 -3.06 -12.06
CA ASN A 115 5.47 -3.09 -13.36
C ASN A 115 5.05 -1.89 -14.22
N GLU A 116 3.76 -1.55 -14.22
CA GLU A 116 3.27 -0.38 -14.94
C GLU A 116 3.85 0.92 -14.39
N ILE A 117 3.86 1.08 -13.07
CA ILE A 117 4.36 2.30 -12.43
C ILE A 117 5.86 2.49 -12.66
N THR A 118 6.63 1.42 -12.56
CA THR A 118 8.08 1.47 -12.72
C THR A 118 8.53 1.43 -14.18
N GLY A 119 7.65 1.08 -15.10
CA GLY A 119 8.01 0.82 -16.49
C GLY A 119 8.82 -0.46 -16.67
N ASP A 120 8.80 -1.35 -15.66
CA ASP A 120 9.53 -2.61 -15.66
C ASP A 120 8.61 -3.76 -16.07
N SER A 121 9.12 -4.68 -16.87
CA SER A 121 8.35 -5.82 -17.39
C SER A 121 8.78 -7.16 -16.80
N ARG A 122 9.17 -7.16 -15.56
CA ARG A 122 9.59 -8.36 -14.85
C ARG A 122 8.53 -9.45 -14.76
#